data_0ebbf58c91dd8594b85c1104c420d8c1
#
_entry.id   0ebbf58c91dd8594b85c1104c420d8c1
#
_cell.length_a   1.000
_cell.length_b   1.000
_cell.length_c   1.000
_cell.angle_alpha   90.00
_cell.angle_beta   90.00
_cell.angle_gamma   90.00
#
_symmetry.space_group_name_H-M   'P 1'
#
loop_
_entity.id
_entity.type
_entity.pdbx_description
1 polymer ?
#
loop_
_entity_poly.entity_id
_entity_poly.type
_entity_poly.pdbx_seq_one_letter_code
_entity_poly.pdbx_strand_id
1 'polypeptide(L)'
;VELHVRYEGDDDPKKCTARKLERLGHVELHRSARATPPGLVLNPFAERALSPADRHESGGVGDRLVALDCSWETAEREAFDLDGVHRSLPFLVAANPINYGTAFQLNTVEAFAGALAILGERDQAEEILSTFSWGPTFLELNAEPLERYAECVDSSEVVAVQDDYLAEE
;
A
#
# COMPACT_ATOMS: atom_id res chain seq x y z
N VAL A 1 0.71 13.14 2.20
CA VAL A 1 1.78 12.14 2.00
C VAL A 1 2.12 12.05 0.53
N GLU A 2 3.41 12.11 0.21
CA GLU A 2 3.88 11.92 -1.16
C GLU A 2 3.80 10.43 -1.53
N LEU A 3 3.35 10.13 -2.75
CA LEU A 3 3.25 8.77 -3.24
C LEU A 3 4.21 8.57 -4.41
N HIS A 4 5.10 7.61 -4.28
CA HIS A 4 6.11 7.29 -5.29
C HIS A 4 6.01 5.83 -5.67
N VAL A 5 6.18 5.54 -6.96
CA VAL A 5 6.11 4.18 -7.49
C VAL A 5 7.41 3.86 -8.23
N ARG A 6 8.06 2.77 -7.84
CA ARG A 6 9.13 2.16 -8.62
C ARG A 6 8.45 1.31 -9.69
N TYR A 7 8.43 1.81 -10.89
CA TYR A 7 7.69 1.23 -12.01
C TYR A 7 8.62 0.44 -12.94
N GLU A 8 8.32 -0.84 -13.15
CA GLU A 8 9.15 -1.70 -14.00
C GLU A 8 8.70 -1.75 -15.46
N GLY A 9 7.46 -1.36 -15.73
CA GLY A 9 6.95 -1.28 -17.08
C GLY A 9 6.53 -2.62 -17.71
N ASP A 10 6.37 -3.64 -16.87
CA ASP A 10 6.00 -4.98 -17.31
C ASP A 10 4.48 -5.24 -17.31
N ASP A 11 3.70 -4.26 -16.86
CA ASP A 11 2.23 -4.37 -16.83
C ASP A 11 1.60 -3.93 -18.15
N ASP A 12 0.39 -4.47 -18.42
CA ASP A 12 -0.42 -3.99 -19.52
C ASP A 12 -0.78 -2.51 -19.28
N PRO A 13 -0.38 -1.58 -20.15
CA PRO A 13 -0.66 -0.16 -19.97
C PRO A 13 -2.13 0.19 -19.76
N LYS A 14 -3.05 -0.61 -20.29
CA LYS A 14 -4.49 -0.38 -20.15
C LYS A 14 -5.00 -0.73 -18.76
N LYS A 15 -4.30 -1.62 -18.04
CA LYS A 15 -4.68 -2.10 -16.72
C LYS A 15 -3.81 -1.52 -15.61
N CYS A 16 -2.78 -0.75 -15.96
CA CYS A 16 -1.84 -0.21 -14.99
C CYS A 16 -2.46 0.93 -14.18
N THR A 17 -2.74 0.68 -12.90
CA THR A 17 -3.30 1.69 -12.01
C THR A 17 -2.28 2.79 -11.69
N ALA A 18 -0.99 2.45 -11.62
CA ALA A 18 0.06 3.42 -11.33
C ALA A 18 0.14 4.50 -12.41
N ARG A 19 0.05 4.11 -13.68
CA ARG A 19 0.10 5.08 -14.78
C ARG A 19 -1.10 6.02 -14.79
N LYS A 20 -2.28 5.51 -14.44
CA LYS A 20 -3.48 6.35 -14.32
C LYS A 20 -3.32 7.35 -13.18
N LEU A 21 -2.79 6.90 -12.04
CA LEU A 21 -2.54 7.78 -10.89
C LEU A 21 -1.51 8.87 -11.24
N GLU A 22 -0.47 8.54 -12.01
CA GLU A 22 0.52 9.53 -12.46
C GLU A 22 -0.12 10.58 -13.35
N ARG A 23 -0.94 10.17 -14.32
CA ARG A 23 -1.61 11.11 -15.23
C ARG A 23 -2.51 12.09 -14.48
N LEU A 24 -3.09 11.64 -13.37
CA LEU A 24 -3.98 12.46 -12.56
C LEU A 24 -3.25 13.24 -11.46
N GLY A 25 -1.92 13.12 -11.41
CA GLY A 25 -1.10 13.89 -10.48
C GLY A 25 -1.03 13.36 -9.06
N HIS A 26 -1.46 12.12 -8.84
CA HIS A 26 -1.47 11.54 -7.49
C HIS A 26 -0.15 10.90 -7.08
N VAL A 27 0.65 10.42 -8.04
CA VAL A 27 1.90 9.72 -7.76
C VAL A 27 2.99 10.17 -8.73
N GLU A 28 4.27 9.93 -8.35
CA GLU A 28 5.42 10.05 -9.25
C GLU A 28 5.93 8.65 -9.56
N LEU A 29 6.17 8.36 -10.84
CA LEU A 29 6.76 7.11 -11.29
C LEU A 29 8.27 7.24 -11.44
N HIS A 30 9.00 6.23 -11.00
CA HIS A 30 10.46 6.15 -11.11
C HIS A 30 10.83 4.83 -11.78
N ARG A 31 11.65 4.89 -12.82
CA ARG A 31 12.00 3.71 -13.62
C ARG A 31 13.22 2.95 -13.11
N SER A 32 13.86 3.43 -12.05
CA SER A 32 14.98 2.74 -11.43
C SER A 32 14.93 2.86 -9.92
N ALA A 33 15.52 1.89 -9.22
CA ALA A 33 15.64 1.95 -7.76
C ALA A 33 16.45 3.17 -7.34
N ARG A 34 17.49 3.52 -8.11
CA ARG A 34 18.37 4.66 -7.84
C ARG A 34 17.62 5.99 -7.88
N ALA A 35 16.66 6.13 -8.82
CA ALA A 35 15.88 7.35 -8.96
C ALA A 35 14.73 7.44 -7.95
N THR A 36 14.38 6.32 -7.31
CA THR A 36 13.28 6.26 -6.35
C THR A 36 13.73 6.85 -5.01
N PRO A 37 13.05 7.90 -4.49
CA PRO A 37 13.45 8.48 -3.22
C PRO A 37 13.15 7.52 -2.06
N PRO A 38 13.94 7.59 -0.97
CA PRO A 38 13.67 6.76 0.21
C PRO A 38 12.37 7.19 0.91
N GLY A 39 11.63 6.22 1.40
CA GLY A 39 10.36 6.45 2.08
C GLY A 39 9.93 5.22 2.86
N LEU A 40 8.66 5.16 3.23
CA LEU A 40 8.05 3.94 3.76
C LEU A 40 7.76 3.04 2.56
N VAL A 41 8.56 1.98 2.40
CA VAL A 41 8.43 1.06 1.27
C VAL A 41 7.44 -0.04 1.63
N LEU A 42 6.38 -0.16 0.84
CA LEU A 42 5.38 -1.22 0.99
C LEU A 42 5.94 -2.49 0.38
N ASN A 43 6.35 -3.43 1.24
CA ASN A 43 7.10 -4.63 0.85
C ASN A 43 6.48 -5.85 1.52
N PRO A 44 5.89 -6.79 0.74
CA PRO A 44 5.23 -7.97 1.31
C PRO A 44 6.21 -8.92 2.05
N PHE A 45 7.51 -8.79 1.79
CA PHE A 45 8.54 -9.59 2.47
C PHE A 45 9.07 -8.94 3.74
N ALA A 46 8.62 -7.71 4.07
CA ALA A 46 9.07 -7.02 5.28
C ALA A 46 8.56 -7.75 6.52
N GLU A 47 9.40 -7.82 7.56
CA GLU A 47 9.07 -8.52 8.79
C GLU A 47 8.14 -7.74 9.70
N ARG A 48 8.12 -6.42 9.56
CA ARG A 48 7.32 -5.54 10.41
C ARG A 48 6.11 -4.98 9.65
N ALA A 49 4.93 -5.09 10.25
CA ALA A 49 3.71 -4.54 9.67
C ALA A 49 3.68 -3.01 9.81
N LEU A 50 3.12 -2.35 8.80
CA LEU A 50 2.87 -0.91 8.85
C LEU A 50 1.92 -0.58 10.01
N SER A 51 2.20 0.49 10.72
CA SER A 51 1.36 0.95 11.84
C SER A 51 1.34 2.49 11.89
N PRO A 52 0.42 3.09 12.66
CA PRO A 52 0.41 4.55 12.82
C PRO A 52 1.72 5.15 13.34
N ALA A 53 2.51 4.38 14.10
CA ALA A 53 3.82 4.83 14.61
C ALA A 53 4.77 5.21 13.48
N ASP A 54 4.66 4.58 12.31
CA ASP A 54 5.57 4.83 11.18
C ASP A 54 5.46 6.23 10.62
N ARG A 55 4.35 6.91 10.87
CA ARG A 55 4.17 8.31 10.45
C ARG A 55 5.19 9.24 11.11
N HIS A 56 5.57 8.95 12.34
CA HIS A 56 6.41 9.82 13.16
C HIS A 56 7.75 9.22 13.55
N GLU A 57 7.83 7.89 13.65
CA GLU A 57 8.99 7.18 14.20
C GLU A 57 9.92 6.57 13.14
N SER A 58 9.65 6.81 11.87
CA SER A 58 10.38 6.19 10.77
C SER A 58 11.61 6.99 10.29
N GLY A 59 12.17 7.81 11.15
CA GLY A 59 13.40 8.55 10.83
C GLY A 59 13.24 9.65 9.79
N GLY A 60 12.05 10.26 9.72
CA GLY A 60 11.79 11.37 8.81
C GLY A 60 11.24 10.97 7.44
N VAL A 61 11.04 9.68 7.18
CA VAL A 61 10.48 9.23 5.90
C VAL A 61 8.97 8.96 5.94
N GLY A 62 8.31 9.25 7.06
CA GLY A 62 6.88 8.99 7.25
C GLY A 62 5.95 9.82 6.36
N ASP A 63 6.47 10.82 5.67
CA ASP A 63 5.71 11.66 4.74
C ASP A 63 5.70 11.12 3.31
N ARG A 64 6.36 9.99 3.07
CA ARG A 64 6.55 9.44 1.74
C ARG A 64 6.27 7.94 1.72
N LEU A 65 5.35 7.51 0.86
CA LEU A 65 5.08 6.10 0.63
C LEU A 65 5.67 5.69 -0.72
N VAL A 66 6.29 4.52 -0.77
CA VAL A 66 6.89 3.98 -1.98
C VAL A 66 6.31 2.59 -2.22
N ALA A 67 5.82 2.34 -3.42
CA ALA A 67 5.34 1.03 -3.85
C ALA A 67 6.14 0.56 -5.04
N LEU A 68 6.28 -0.77 -5.17
CA LEU A 68 6.85 -1.39 -6.35
C LEU A 68 5.70 -1.87 -7.24
N ASP A 69 5.65 -1.35 -8.46
CA ASP A 69 4.62 -1.72 -9.43
C ASP A 69 5.16 -2.78 -10.38
N CYS A 70 4.92 -4.03 -10.06
CA CYS A 70 5.30 -5.20 -10.83
C CYS A 70 4.30 -6.32 -10.57
N SER A 71 4.44 -7.44 -11.27
CA SER A 71 3.63 -8.61 -10.97
C SER A 71 4.11 -9.24 -9.67
N TRP A 72 3.30 -9.15 -8.63
CA TRP A 72 3.66 -9.66 -7.30
C TRP A 72 3.79 -11.19 -7.29
N GLU A 73 3.12 -11.87 -8.21
CA GLU A 73 3.23 -13.33 -8.33
C GLU A 73 4.63 -13.77 -8.75
N THR A 74 5.29 -12.93 -9.54
CA THR A 74 6.65 -13.20 -10.03
C THR A 74 7.71 -12.35 -9.34
N ALA A 75 7.31 -11.41 -8.48
CA ALA A 75 8.25 -10.54 -7.79
C ALA A 75 9.04 -11.34 -6.75
N GLU A 76 10.34 -11.14 -6.77
CA GLU A 76 11.25 -11.73 -5.80
C GLU A 76 11.65 -10.68 -4.77
N ARG A 77 12.18 -11.15 -3.64
CA ARG A 77 12.61 -10.28 -2.55
C ARG A 77 13.56 -9.18 -3.04
N GLU A 78 14.44 -9.49 -3.98
CA GLU A 78 15.43 -8.56 -4.53
C GLU A 78 14.80 -7.39 -5.29
N ALA A 79 13.60 -7.57 -5.85
CA ALA A 79 12.89 -6.50 -6.54
C ALA A 79 12.54 -5.34 -5.61
N PHE A 80 12.46 -5.60 -4.30
CA PHE A 80 12.17 -4.62 -3.28
C PHE A 80 13.44 -4.02 -2.64
N ASP A 81 14.60 -4.14 -3.30
CA ASP A 81 15.85 -3.54 -2.82
C ASP A 81 15.84 -2.03 -3.08
N LEU A 82 15.03 -1.34 -2.30
CA LEU A 82 14.86 0.11 -2.35
C LEU A 82 15.31 0.70 -1.01
N ASP A 83 15.92 1.88 -1.07
CA ASP A 83 16.30 2.59 0.16
C ASP A 83 15.05 3.06 0.90
N GLY A 84 15.09 2.98 2.22
CA GLY A 84 13.98 3.45 3.05
C GLY A 84 13.66 2.49 4.18
N VAL A 85 12.48 2.68 4.76
CA VAL A 85 11.99 1.86 5.86
C VAL A 85 10.94 0.92 5.29
N HIS A 86 11.20 -0.39 5.33
CA HIS A 86 10.32 -1.40 4.75
C HIS A 86 9.26 -1.86 5.73
N ARG A 87 8.00 -1.88 5.26
CA ARG A 87 6.87 -2.36 6.05
C ARG A 87 5.93 -3.18 5.17
N SER A 88 5.33 -4.21 5.77
CA SER A 88 4.30 -5.00 5.09
C SER A 88 2.92 -4.47 5.45
N LEU A 89 1.98 -4.56 4.51
CA LEU A 89 0.58 -4.26 4.83
C LEU A 89 -0.05 -5.44 5.56
N PRO A 90 -0.85 -5.18 6.60
CA PRO A 90 -1.57 -6.25 7.28
C PRO A 90 -2.72 -6.79 6.41
N PHE A 91 -3.47 -7.77 6.94
CA PHE A 91 -4.61 -8.35 6.25
C PHE A 91 -5.57 -7.29 5.73
N LEU A 92 -5.77 -7.26 4.41
CA LEU A 92 -6.74 -6.43 3.70
C LEU A 92 -7.21 -7.22 2.48
N VAL A 93 -8.43 -6.96 2.06
CA VAL A 93 -9.09 -7.69 0.97
C VAL A 93 -9.20 -6.79 -0.27
N ALA A 94 -8.87 -7.35 -1.42
CA ALA A 94 -8.92 -6.60 -2.68
C ALA A 94 -10.36 -6.33 -3.13
N ALA A 95 -10.57 -5.13 -3.64
CA ALA A 95 -11.82 -4.75 -4.33
C ALA A 95 -11.60 -4.59 -5.83
N ASN A 96 -10.34 -4.62 -6.30
CA ASN A 96 -10.05 -4.50 -7.73
C ASN A 96 -10.68 -5.67 -8.50
N PRO A 97 -11.10 -5.42 -9.77
CA PRO A 97 -11.88 -6.42 -10.53
C PRO A 97 -11.16 -7.75 -10.79
N ILE A 98 -9.83 -7.75 -10.77
CA ILE A 98 -9.04 -8.98 -11.05
C ILE A 98 -9.02 -9.90 -9.83
N ASN A 99 -8.88 -9.32 -8.63
CA ASN A 99 -8.68 -10.09 -7.39
C ASN A 99 -9.76 -9.83 -6.34
N TYR A 100 -10.96 -9.42 -6.76
CA TYR A 100 -12.04 -9.08 -5.84
C TYR A 100 -12.26 -10.14 -4.77
N GLY A 101 -12.26 -9.71 -3.52
CA GLY A 101 -12.50 -10.58 -2.37
C GLY A 101 -11.30 -11.40 -1.90
N THR A 102 -10.15 -11.26 -2.54
CA THR A 102 -8.97 -12.04 -2.21
C THR A 102 -8.05 -11.24 -1.27
N ALA A 103 -7.65 -11.90 -0.17
CA ALA A 103 -6.74 -11.28 0.80
C ALA A 103 -5.34 -11.17 0.22
N PHE A 104 -4.64 -10.10 0.59
CA PHE A 104 -3.23 -9.83 0.21
C PHE A 104 -2.97 -9.67 -1.29
N GLN A 105 -4.00 -9.55 -2.11
CA GLN A 105 -3.87 -9.40 -3.56
C GLN A 105 -4.24 -7.98 -4.00
N LEU A 106 -3.74 -6.99 -3.29
CA LEU A 106 -4.00 -5.58 -3.57
C LEU A 106 -3.24 -5.11 -4.81
N ASN A 107 -3.86 -4.23 -5.58
CA ASN A 107 -3.13 -3.51 -6.63
C ASN A 107 -2.48 -2.26 -6.01
N THR A 108 -1.75 -1.49 -6.84
CA THR A 108 -0.97 -0.35 -6.37
C THR A 108 -1.82 0.71 -5.67
N VAL A 109 -2.98 1.07 -6.23
CA VAL A 109 -3.83 2.10 -5.60
C VAL A 109 -4.41 1.61 -4.29
N GLU A 110 -4.78 0.33 -4.21
CA GLU A 110 -5.30 -0.25 -2.96
C GLU A 110 -4.22 -0.32 -1.88
N ALA A 111 -3.00 -0.65 -2.27
CA ALA A 111 -1.88 -0.68 -1.33
C ALA A 111 -1.64 0.71 -0.74
N PHE A 112 -1.62 1.75 -1.58
CA PHE A 112 -1.49 3.13 -1.10
C PHE A 112 -2.67 3.53 -0.22
N ALA A 113 -3.90 3.24 -0.63
CA ALA A 113 -5.09 3.62 0.13
C ALA A 113 -5.12 2.94 1.50
N GLY A 114 -4.77 1.65 1.56
CA GLY A 114 -4.68 0.94 2.83
C GLY A 114 -3.63 1.54 3.75
N ALA A 115 -2.45 1.83 3.20
CA ALA A 115 -1.36 2.45 3.96
C ALA A 115 -1.76 3.84 4.45
N LEU A 116 -2.35 4.66 3.60
CA LEU A 116 -2.80 6.01 3.98
C LEU A 116 -3.84 5.97 5.09
N ALA A 117 -4.79 5.05 5.01
CA ALA A 117 -5.82 4.91 6.04
C ALA A 117 -5.20 4.51 7.39
N ILE A 118 -4.24 3.59 7.39
CA ILE A 118 -3.54 3.17 8.60
C ILE A 118 -2.76 4.34 9.21
N LEU A 119 -2.13 5.16 8.37
CA LEU A 119 -1.33 6.30 8.80
C LEU A 119 -2.16 7.53 9.22
N GLY A 120 -3.49 7.44 9.12
CA GLY A 120 -4.36 8.54 9.51
C GLY A 120 -4.68 9.53 8.40
N GLU A 121 -4.34 9.21 7.16
CA GLU A 121 -4.57 10.06 5.99
C GLU A 121 -5.77 9.56 5.17
N ARG A 122 -6.92 9.42 5.83
CA ARG A 122 -8.13 8.86 5.24
C ARG A 122 -8.63 9.65 4.03
N ASP A 123 -8.56 10.98 4.10
CA ASP A 123 -9.05 11.83 3.02
C ASP A 123 -8.25 11.61 1.74
N GLN A 124 -6.93 11.45 1.86
CA GLN A 124 -6.08 11.17 0.70
C GLN A 124 -6.38 9.77 0.13
N ALA A 125 -6.64 8.79 1.00
CA ALA A 125 -7.02 7.45 0.57
C ALA A 125 -8.31 7.49 -0.26
N GLU A 126 -9.31 8.23 0.20
CA GLU A 126 -10.58 8.39 -0.52
C GLU A 126 -10.37 9.08 -1.86
N GLU A 127 -9.52 10.10 -1.89
CA GLU A 127 -9.23 10.86 -3.11
C GLU A 127 -8.63 9.98 -4.21
N ILE A 128 -7.59 9.20 -3.89
CA ILE A 128 -6.95 8.36 -4.91
C ILE A 128 -7.85 7.21 -5.37
N LEU A 129 -8.66 6.67 -4.47
CA LEU A 129 -9.61 5.60 -4.81
C LEU A 129 -10.77 6.12 -5.68
N SER A 130 -11.15 7.38 -5.54
CA SER A 130 -12.25 7.97 -6.31
C SER A 130 -11.98 8.01 -7.81
N THR A 131 -10.72 7.83 -8.23
CA THR A 131 -10.36 7.79 -9.64
C THR A 131 -10.78 6.49 -10.32
N PHE A 132 -11.23 5.50 -9.55
CA PHE A 132 -11.66 4.20 -10.07
C PHE A 132 -13.10 3.94 -9.62
N SER A 133 -13.93 3.41 -10.54
CA SER A 133 -15.35 3.14 -10.22
C SER A 133 -15.52 2.14 -9.08
N TRP A 134 -14.61 1.16 -8.98
CA TRP A 134 -14.61 0.16 -7.91
C TRP A 134 -13.87 0.63 -6.65
N GLY A 135 -13.17 1.77 -6.74
CA GLY A 135 -12.27 2.24 -5.66
C GLY A 135 -12.92 2.38 -4.29
N PRO A 136 -14.05 3.10 -4.18
CA PRO A 136 -14.70 3.26 -2.87
C PRO A 136 -15.08 1.94 -2.20
N THR A 137 -15.33 0.89 -2.97
CA THR A 137 -15.65 -0.43 -2.44
C THR A 137 -14.51 -1.01 -1.59
N PHE A 138 -13.25 -0.66 -1.91
CA PHE A 138 -12.10 -1.10 -1.12
C PHE A 138 -12.23 -0.66 0.35
N LEU A 139 -12.59 0.60 0.58
CA LEU A 139 -12.77 1.11 1.95
C LEU A 139 -13.98 0.50 2.64
N GLU A 140 -15.04 0.18 1.90
CA GLU A 140 -16.22 -0.47 2.45
C GLU A 140 -15.92 -1.91 2.87
N LEU A 141 -15.25 -2.68 2.02
CA LEU A 141 -14.88 -4.07 2.32
C LEU A 141 -13.93 -4.17 3.51
N ASN A 142 -13.06 -3.19 3.67
CA ASN A 142 -12.02 -3.19 4.69
C ASN A 142 -12.30 -2.21 5.83
N ALA A 143 -13.54 -1.74 5.95
CA ALA A 143 -13.89 -0.70 6.93
C ALA A 143 -13.50 -1.08 8.36
N GLU A 144 -13.86 -2.28 8.79
CA GLU A 144 -13.55 -2.74 10.15
C GLU A 144 -12.04 -2.91 10.39
N PRO A 145 -11.30 -3.69 9.56
CA PRO A 145 -9.87 -3.85 9.81
C PRO A 145 -9.11 -2.53 9.73
N LEU A 146 -9.40 -1.67 8.75
CA LEU A 146 -8.70 -0.39 8.63
C LEU A 146 -8.93 0.52 9.83
N GLU A 147 -10.16 0.56 10.35
CA GLU A 147 -10.46 1.33 11.54
C GLU A 147 -9.67 0.82 12.75
N ARG A 148 -9.62 -0.51 12.91
CA ARG A 148 -8.88 -1.13 14.01
C ARG A 148 -7.37 -0.89 13.88
N TYR A 149 -6.80 -1.01 12.67
CA TYR A 149 -5.37 -0.75 12.47
C TYR A 149 -5.01 0.71 12.76
N ALA A 150 -5.87 1.64 12.35
CA ALA A 150 -5.64 3.07 12.56
C ALA A 150 -5.65 3.47 14.03
N GLU A 151 -6.26 2.66 14.90
CA GLU A 151 -6.30 2.89 16.33
C GLU A 151 -5.12 2.24 17.07
N CYS A 152 -4.32 1.43 16.39
CA CYS A 152 -3.16 0.78 16.98
C CYS A 152 -2.04 1.78 17.26
N VAL A 153 -1.26 1.50 18.31
CA VAL A 153 -0.11 2.33 18.65
C VAL A 153 1.12 1.96 17.82
N ASP A 154 1.33 0.65 17.62
CA ASP A 154 2.53 0.15 16.94
C ASP A 154 2.25 -1.12 16.13
N SER A 155 3.30 -1.63 15.50
CA SER A 155 3.25 -2.83 14.67
C SER A 155 2.78 -4.07 15.43
N SER A 156 3.17 -4.21 16.70
CA SER A 156 2.75 -5.36 17.51
C SER A 156 1.24 -5.40 17.67
N GLU A 157 0.61 -4.25 17.89
CA GLU A 157 -0.85 -4.17 18.01
C GLU A 157 -1.52 -4.46 16.66
N VAL A 158 -0.95 -3.98 15.57
CA VAL A 158 -1.47 -4.26 14.22
C VAL A 158 -1.46 -5.76 13.96
N VAL A 159 -0.37 -6.44 14.28
CA VAL A 159 -0.26 -7.90 14.10
C VAL A 159 -1.30 -8.63 14.97
N ALA A 160 -1.52 -8.18 16.20
CA ALA A 160 -2.53 -8.79 17.06
C ALA A 160 -3.94 -8.65 16.49
N VAL A 161 -4.26 -7.49 15.91
CA VAL A 161 -5.55 -7.29 15.23
C VAL A 161 -5.65 -8.18 13.99
N GLN A 162 -4.58 -8.25 13.20
CA GLN A 162 -4.52 -9.09 12.00
C GLN A 162 -4.80 -10.56 12.32
N ASP A 163 -4.29 -11.05 13.44
CA ASP A 163 -4.47 -12.46 13.83
C ASP A 163 -5.95 -12.82 13.99
N ASP A 164 -6.80 -11.88 14.39
CA ASP A 164 -8.25 -12.11 14.49
C ASP A 164 -8.86 -12.45 13.11
N TYR A 165 -8.37 -11.82 12.06
CA TYR A 165 -8.87 -12.07 10.70
C TYR A 165 -8.28 -13.33 10.10
N LEU A 166 -7.03 -13.63 10.39
CA LEU A 166 -6.37 -14.84 9.88
C LEU A 166 -6.93 -16.09 10.52
N ALA A 167 -7.36 -16.02 11.78
CA ALA A 167 -7.93 -17.14 12.50
C ALA A 167 -9.33 -17.53 11.98
N GLU A 168 -10.03 -16.62 11.32
CA GLU A 168 -11.37 -16.86 10.74
C GLU A 168 -11.32 -17.59 9.39
N GLU A 169 -10.15 -17.71 8.81
CA GLU A 169 -9.93 -18.45 7.54
C GLU A 169 -9.56 -19.92 7.83
#